data_4dd05325613ee5caf28ce2b387ca6ba6
#
_entry.id   4dd05325613ee5caf28ce2b387ca6ba6
#
_cell.length_a   1.000
_cell.length_b   1.000
_cell.length_c   1.000
_cell.angle_alpha   90.00
_cell.angle_beta   90.00
_cell.angle_gamma   90.00
#
_symmetry.space_group_name_H-M   'P 1'
#
loop_
_entity.id
_entity.type
_entity.pdbx_description
1 polymer ?
#
loop_
_entity_poly.entity_id
_entity_poly.type
_entity_poly.pdbx_seq_one_letter_code
_entity_poly.pdbx_strand_id
1 'polypeptide(L)'
;MITFDHVTYTYEGQTVPSLRDCSFTVGPGELILFTGESGCGKTTIIKLINGLLQHGGGGTLEGAVTVNGRDVAGTPLWELAQTVGSVFQNPKSQFFNLDTTGEVLFGLESRGASQEEMSRALASAAQVCGVGPLLDRNIFALSGGEKQRIACASAWAMGPEVFVLDEPSSNLDGEGIRQLRDILRRLKAAGKTVLVAEHRLWYAADLADRVFYLRGGRLERIYTGAEFLALPEEKRRSMGLRSLTEVPLPEPHPSSETGGLTVRGLRASYGGRAVWQDVSFTAPRGQITAITGHNGAGKTTLARCLCGLMKEQAGTILWGGSLLGRKERRRRAFLIMQDVNLQLFGDSVLAEARLGSTATEQEALAALEQMDLVQYAQAHPLALSGGEKQRLAIVDGCLSGKELLIFDEPTSGLDYAHMLEVSRLLRELAKQGLCVVVITHDGEFLRESGAQTAEWVPKERHQ
;
A
#
# COMPACT_ATOMS: atom_id res chain seq x y z
N MET A 1 -9.99 -9.08 -25.73
CA MET A 1 -9.04 -10.21 -25.54
C MET A 1 -7.63 -9.66 -25.39
N ILE A 2 -6.87 -10.14 -24.41
CA ILE A 2 -5.46 -9.75 -24.21
C ILE A 2 -4.61 -10.99 -24.45
N THR A 3 -3.49 -10.83 -25.17
CA THR A 3 -2.57 -11.95 -25.42
C THR A 3 -1.14 -11.51 -25.13
N PHE A 4 -0.43 -12.33 -24.37
CA PHE A 4 1.01 -12.31 -24.22
C PHE A 4 1.57 -13.51 -24.96
N ASP A 5 2.51 -13.27 -25.86
CA ASP A 5 3.13 -14.30 -26.69
C ASP A 5 4.65 -14.25 -26.49
N HIS A 6 5.19 -15.22 -25.75
CA HIS A 6 6.61 -15.36 -25.41
C HIS A 6 7.26 -14.08 -24.88
N VAL A 7 6.57 -13.36 -23.99
CA VAL A 7 6.98 -12.04 -23.50
C VAL A 7 8.10 -12.15 -22.48
N THR A 8 9.25 -11.56 -22.83
CA THR A 8 10.37 -11.28 -21.93
C THR A 8 10.61 -9.78 -21.87
N TYR A 9 10.73 -9.21 -20.65
CA TYR A 9 10.97 -7.78 -20.49
C TYR A 9 12.09 -7.51 -19.49
N THR A 10 13.06 -6.70 -19.91
CA THR A 10 14.19 -6.25 -19.08
C THR A 10 14.18 -4.73 -19.01
N TYR A 11 14.13 -4.18 -17.79
CA TYR A 11 14.23 -2.73 -17.58
C TYR A 11 15.61 -2.21 -17.96
N GLU A 12 15.67 -0.96 -18.41
CA GLU A 12 16.94 -0.28 -18.74
C GLU A 12 17.89 -0.30 -17.52
N GLY A 13 19.16 -0.61 -17.78
CA GLY A 13 20.18 -0.73 -16.75
C GLY A 13 20.14 -2.00 -15.91
N GLN A 14 19.14 -2.89 -16.10
CA GLN A 14 19.09 -4.19 -15.45
C GLN A 14 19.61 -5.31 -16.38
N THR A 15 20.26 -6.31 -15.78
CA THR A 15 20.74 -7.50 -16.49
C THR A 15 19.79 -8.69 -16.34
N VAL A 16 18.89 -8.63 -15.35
CA VAL A 16 17.93 -9.69 -15.03
C VAL A 16 16.54 -9.29 -15.53
N PRO A 17 15.91 -10.09 -16.40
CA PRO A 17 14.56 -9.81 -16.86
C PRO A 17 13.54 -9.83 -15.74
N SER A 18 12.64 -8.83 -15.72
CA SER A 18 11.49 -8.77 -14.81
C SER A 18 10.36 -9.72 -15.23
N LEU A 19 10.24 -10.01 -16.51
CA LEU A 19 9.39 -11.08 -17.06
C LEU A 19 10.22 -11.98 -17.96
N ARG A 20 9.93 -13.28 -17.93
CA ARG A 20 10.69 -14.31 -18.64
C ARG A 20 9.74 -15.27 -19.31
N ASP A 21 9.66 -15.20 -20.65
CA ASP A 21 8.91 -16.12 -21.50
C ASP A 21 7.46 -16.34 -20.99
N CYS A 22 6.75 -15.23 -20.76
CA CYS A 22 5.37 -15.28 -20.31
C CYS A 22 4.42 -15.38 -21.50
N SER A 23 3.62 -16.45 -21.53
CA SER A 23 2.59 -16.67 -22.57
C SER A 23 1.25 -16.98 -21.91
N PHE A 24 0.22 -16.18 -22.23
CA PHE A 24 -1.15 -16.39 -21.76
C PHE A 24 -2.17 -15.57 -22.57
N THR A 25 -3.43 -15.91 -22.38
CA THR A 25 -4.55 -15.16 -22.96
C THR A 25 -5.58 -14.83 -21.89
N VAL A 26 -6.21 -13.66 -22.03
CA VAL A 26 -7.37 -13.23 -21.21
C VAL A 26 -8.55 -12.99 -22.11
N GLY A 27 -9.67 -13.65 -21.82
CA GLY A 27 -10.92 -13.49 -22.54
C GLY A 27 -11.66 -12.18 -22.17
N PRO A 28 -12.62 -11.74 -23.02
CA PRO A 28 -13.49 -10.64 -22.69
C PRO A 28 -14.34 -10.94 -21.45
N GLY A 29 -14.50 -9.95 -20.57
CA GLY A 29 -15.34 -10.04 -19.36
C GLY A 29 -14.76 -10.85 -18.22
N GLU A 30 -13.53 -11.39 -18.34
CA GLU A 30 -12.86 -12.11 -17.26
C GLU A 30 -12.31 -11.13 -16.22
N LEU A 31 -12.40 -11.52 -14.94
CA LEU A 31 -11.62 -10.91 -13.87
C LEU A 31 -10.42 -11.81 -13.56
N ILE A 32 -9.22 -11.28 -13.80
CA ILE A 32 -7.95 -11.96 -13.57
C ILE A 32 -7.24 -11.34 -12.38
N LEU A 33 -6.79 -12.16 -11.46
CA LEU A 33 -5.97 -11.75 -10.34
C LEU A 33 -4.52 -12.21 -10.57
N PHE A 34 -3.59 -11.27 -10.69
CA PHE A 34 -2.15 -11.54 -10.70
C PHE A 34 -1.62 -11.49 -9.28
N THR A 35 -0.97 -12.56 -8.83
CA THR A 35 -0.39 -12.63 -7.49
C THR A 35 0.96 -13.34 -7.50
N GLY A 36 1.72 -13.19 -6.42
CA GLY A 36 3.07 -13.72 -6.24
C GLY A 36 3.90 -12.79 -5.37
N GLU A 37 5.16 -13.14 -5.15
CA GLU A 37 6.10 -12.37 -4.34
C GLU A 37 6.31 -10.96 -4.88
N SER A 38 6.85 -10.07 -4.06
CA SER A 38 7.27 -8.73 -4.51
C SER A 38 8.36 -8.87 -5.57
N GLY A 39 8.30 -8.02 -6.60
CA GLY A 39 9.26 -8.08 -7.71
C GLY A 39 9.06 -9.23 -8.72
N CYS A 40 8.02 -10.06 -8.58
CA CYS A 40 7.80 -11.19 -9.52
C CYS A 40 7.24 -10.79 -10.90
N GLY A 41 7.05 -9.49 -11.18
CA GLY A 41 6.65 -8.99 -12.51
C GLY A 41 5.18 -8.56 -12.66
N LYS A 42 4.35 -8.55 -11.60
CA LYS A 42 2.93 -8.14 -11.67
C LYS A 42 2.73 -6.75 -12.27
N THR A 43 3.39 -5.75 -11.70
CA THR A 43 3.36 -4.36 -12.18
C THR A 43 3.89 -4.25 -13.63
N THR A 44 4.87 -5.07 -14.00
CA THR A 44 5.41 -5.11 -15.36
C THR A 44 4.34 -5.59 -16.35
N ILE A 45 3.57 -6.62 -16.01
CA ILE A 45 2.43 -7.09 -16.84
C ILE A 45 1.41 -5.96 -17.02
N ILE A 46 1.01 -5.29 -15.92
CA ILE A 46 0.04 -4.17 -15.98
C ILE A 46 0.55 -3.05 -16.88
N LYS A 47 1.83 -2.66 -16.73
CA LYS A 47 2.46 -1.60 -17.53
C LYS A 47 2.69 -1.99 -19.00
N LEU A 48 2.84 -3.26 -19.32
CA LEU A 48 2.86 -3.73 -20.70
C LEU A 48 1.49 -3.70 -21.36
N ILE A 49 0.41 -4.01 -20.62
CA ILE A 49 -0.96 -3.98 -21.14
C ILE A 49 -1.40 -2.54 -21.46
N ASN A 50 -1.08 -1.58 -20.60
CA ASN A 50 -1.46 -0.18 -20.82
C ASN A 50 -0.45 0.62 -21.65
N GLY A 51 0.59 -0.01 -22.16
CA GLY A 51 1.56 0.59 -23.08
C GLY A 51 2.61 1.49 -22.43
N LEU A 52 2.62 1.66 -21.13
CA LEU A 52 3.54 2.59 -20.46
C LEU A 52 5.02 2.19 -20.60
N LEU A 53 5.32 0.90 -20.67
CA LEU A 53 6.70 0.43 -20.86
C LEU A 53 7.17 0.55 -22.31
N GLN A 54 6.29 0.29 -23.27
CA GLN A 54 6.65 0.37 -24.71
C GLN A 54 6.85 1.82 -25.16
N HIS A 55 6.14 2.79 -24.56
CA HIS A 55 6.12 4.19 -25.01
C HIS A 55 6.93 5.16 -24.13
N GLY A 56 7.34 4.77 -22.94
CA GLY A 56 8.02 5.71 -22.04
C GLY A 56 8.93 5.09 -21.00
N GLY A 57 9.00 3.76 -20.92
CA GLY A 57 9.61 3.10 -19.77
C GLY A 57 11.10 2.79 -19.90
N GLY A 58 11.71 2.88 -21.06
CA GLY A 58 13.06 2.36 -21.31
C GLY A 58 13.18 0.86 -20.99
N GLY A 59 13.81 0.09 -21.83
CA GLY A 59 13.99 -1.35 -21.61
C GLY A 59 13.83 -2.14 -22.90
N THR A 60 14.02 -3.46 -22.83
CA THR A 60 13.95 -4.37 -23.97
C THR A 60 12.76 -5.30 -23.82
N LEU A 61 11.88 -5.32 -24.81
CA LEU A 61 10.76 -6.22 -24.94
C LEU A 61 11.05 -7.25 -26.04
N GLU A 62 10.98 -8.54 -25.70
CA GLU A 62 10.95 -9.66 -26.64
C GLU A 62 9.55 -10.28 -26.60
N GLY A 63 9.09 -10.85 -27.70
CA GLY A 63 7.73 -11.35 -27.84
C GLY A 63 6.73 -10.23 -28.16
N ALA A 64 5.44 -10.50 -28.02
CA ALA A 64 4.37 -9.57 -28.38
C ALA A 64 3.28 -9.48 -27.33
N VAL A 65 2.73 -8.26 -27.13
CA VAL A 65 1.55 -8.02 -26.30
C VAL A 65 0.46 -7.40 -27.16
N THR A 66 -0.71 -8.03 -27.20
CA THR A 66 -1.84 -7.50 -27.95
C THR A 66 -3.05 -7.26 -27.04
N VAL A 67 -3.79 -6.18 -27.30
CA VAL A 67 -5.07 -5.87 -26.65
C VAL A 67 -6.13 -5.69 -27.73
N ASN A 68 -7.19 -6.48 -27.67
CA ASN A 68 -8.24 -6.52 -28.67
C ASN A 68 -7.71 -6.71 -30.12
N GLY A 69 -6.66 -7.56 -30.25
CA GLY A 69 -6.03 -7.85 -31.54
C GLY A 69 -5.09 -6.78 -32.07
N ARG A 70 -4.88 -5.68 -31.33
CA ARG A 70 -3.92 -4.62 -31.69
C ARG A 70 -2.63 -4.81 -30.91
N ASP A 71 -1.51 -4.71 -31.61
CA ASP A 71 -0.19 -4.71 -30.97
C ASP A 71 0.02 -3.45 -30.13
N VAL A 72 0.34 -3.64 -28.84
CA VAL A 72 0.50 -2.53 -27.89
C VAL A 72 1.69 -1.65 -28.26
N ALA A 73 2.80 -2.25 -28.73
CA ALA A 73 3.99 -1.48 -29.09
C ALA A 73 3.77 -0.59 -30.32
N GLY A 74 2.93 -1.03 -31.25
CA GLY A 74 2.59 -0.28 -32.47
C GLY A 74 1.42 0.68 -32.34
N THR A 75 0.67 0.65 -31.22
CA THR A 75 -0.54 1.48 -31.03
C THR A 75 -0.21 2.71 -30.19
N PRO A 76 -0.55 3.94 -30.62
CA PRO A 76 -0.30 5.15 -29.85
C PRO A 76 -0.96 5.12 -28.46
N LEU A 77 -0.28 5.69 -27.44
CA LEU A 77 -0.72 5.62 -26.06
C LEU A 77 -2.13 6.22 -25.82
N TRP A 78 -2.45 7.30 -26.54
CA TRP A 78 -3.78 7.93 -26.46
C TRP A 78 -4.92 7.06 -27.03
N GLU A 79 -4.60 6.18 -27.97
CA GLU A 79 -5.53 5.21 -28.53
C GLU A 79 -5.70 4.01 -27.59
N LEU A 80 -4.62 3.51 -27.00
CA LEU A 80 -4.65 2.48 -25.96
C LEU A 80 -5.46 2.92 -24.75
N ALA A 81 -5.33 4.19 -24.32
CA ALA A 81 -6.06 4.76 -23.20
C ALA A 81 -7.58 4.79 -23.38
N GLN A 82 -8.08 4.71 -24.62
CA GLN A 82 -9.52 4.55 -24.89
C GLN A 82 -10.02 3.11 -24.66
N THR A 83 -9.10 2.14 -24.77
CA THR A 83 -9.41 0.71 -24.62
C THR A 83 -9.07 0.19 -23.23
N VAL A 84 -7.98 0.70 -22.61
CA VAL A 84 -7.45 0.26 -21.33
C VAL A 84 -7.50 1.40 -20.32
N GLY A 85 -8.38 1.29 -19.33
CA GLY A 85 -8.44 2.17 -18.17
C GLY A 85 -7.49 1.69 -17.09
N SER A 86 -6.63 2.57 -16.59
CA SER A 86 -5.61 2.25 -15.60
C SER A 86 -5.89 2.89 -14.26
N VAL A 87 -5.67 2.11 -13.17
CA VAL A 87 -5.70 2.61 -11.80
C VAL A 87 -4.37 2.24 -11.15
N PHE A 88 -3.59 3.26 -10.79
CA PHE A 88 -2.24 3.07 -10.26
C PHE A 88 -2.24 2.83 -8.75
N GLN A 89 -1.18 2.22 -8.25
CA GLN A 89 -0.93 1.96 -6.83
C GLN A 89 -1.07 3.24 -5.97
N ASN A 90 -0.54 4.36 -6.46
CA ASN A 90 -0.70 5.66 -5.80
C ASN A 90 -1.64 6.56 -6.63
N PRO A 91 -2.91 6.72 -6.25
CA PRO A 91 -3.84 7.54 -7.00
C PRO A 91 -3.41 9.01 -7.10
N LYS A 92 -2.59 9.52 -6.17
CA LYS A 92 -2.10 10.91 -6.23
C LYS A 92 -1.20 11.18 -7.44
N SER A 93 -0.50 10.17 -7.95
CA SER A 93 0.34 10.32 -9.14
C SER A 93 -0.46 10.32 -10.45
N GLN A 94 -1.77 10.08 -10.38
CA GLN A 94 -2.67 9.98 -11.52
C GLN A 94 -3.49 11.26 -11.72
N PHE A 95 -3.62 12.13 -10.71
CA PHE A 95 -4.49 13.29 -10.73
C PHE A 95 -3.86 14.52 -11.37
N PHE A 96 -4.61 15.18 -12.23
CA PHE A 96 -4.23 16.41 -12.93
C PHE A 96 -5.04 17.62 -12.46
N ASN A 97 -6.27 17.43 -11.98
CA ASN A 97 -7.18 18.48 -11.56
C ASN A 97 -7.14 18.72 -10.04
N LEU A 98 -7.64 19.88 -9.63
CA LEU A 98 -7.78 20.25 -8.22
C LEU A 98 -9.13 19.80 -7.65
N ASP A 99 -10.12 19.69 -8.48
CA ASP A 99 -11.48 19.25 -8.12
C ASP A 99 -11.79 17.86 -8.69
N THR A 100 -12.70 17.17 -8.03
CA THR A 100 -13.04 15.79 -8.32
C THR A 100 -13.87 15.62 -9.58
N THR A 101 -14.74 16.58 -9.91
CA THR A 101 -15.59 16.52 -11.09
C THR A 101 -14.75 16.70 -12.35
N GLY A 102 -13.89 17.72 -12.37
CA GLY A 102 -12.92 17.92 -13.45
C GLY A 102 -11.98 16.73 -13.62
N GLU A 103 -11.53 16.09 -12.51
CA GLU A 103 -10.68 14.90 -12.59
C GLU A 103 -11.40 13.69 -13.23
N VAL A 104 -12.65 13.46 -12.87
CA VAL A 104 -13.44 12.36 -13.48
C VAL A 104 -13.67 12.61 -14.98
N LEU A 105 -13.82 13.84 -15.39
CA LEU A 105 -14.09 14.22 -16.77
C LEU A 105 -12.84 14.51 -17.61
N PHE A 106 -11.67 14.61 -17.00
CA PHE A 106 -10.42 15.04 -17.64
C PHE A 106 -10.10 14.32 -18.95
N GLY A 107 -10.24 12.99 -18.97
CA GLY A 107 -9.98 12.20 -20.18
C GLY A 107 -10.98 12.48 -21.31
N LEU A 108 -12.26 12.73 -20.98
CA LEU A 108 -13.30 13.07 -21.94
C LEU A 108 -13.11 14.48 -22.49
N GLU A 109 -12.76 15.45 -21.63
CA GLU A 109 -12.45 16.82 -22.05
C GLU A 109 -11.24 16.85 -22.99
N SER A 110 -10.18 16.08 -22.65
CA SER A 110 -8.96 15.98 -23.47
C SER A 110 -9.22 15.44 -24.88
N ARG A 111 -10.24 14.60 -25.07
CA ARG A 111 -10.61 14.09 -26.39
C ARG A 111 -11.70 14.93 -27.09
N GLY A 112 -12.16 16.02 -26.48
CA GLY A 112 -13.19 16.90 -27.04
C GLY A 112 -14.60 16.31 -27.02
N ALA A 113 -14.93 15.50 -26.01
CA ALA A 113 -16.28 14.92 -25.84
C ALA A 113 -17.33 16.01 -25.67
N SER A 114 -18.56 15.73 -26.13
CA SER A 114 -19.69 16.67 -25.97
C SER A 114 -20.14 16.78 -24.52
N GLN A 115 -20.75 17.90 -24.15
CA GLN A 115 -21.29 18.12 -22.80
C GLN A 115 -22.33 17.05 -22.41
N GLU A 116 -23.11 16.56 -23.38
CA GLU A 116 -24.07 15.49 -23.12
C GLU A 116 -23.38 14.15 -22.82
N GLU A 117 -22.29 13.81 -23.54
CA GLU A 117 -21.49 12.64 -23.31
C GLU A 117 -20.82 12.71 -21.91
N MET A 118 -20.22 13.84 -21.58
CA MET A 118 -19.61 14.07 -20.28
C MET A 118 -20.61 13.95 -19.12
N SER A 119 -21.80 14.53 -19.27
CA SER A 119 -22.86 14.42 -18.23
C SER A 119 -23.32 12.98 -18.01
N ARG A 120 -23.48 12.21 -19.10
CA ARG A 120 -23.84 10.77 -19.01
C ARG A 120 -22.73 9.95 -18.35
N ALA A 121 -21.49 10.20 -18.73
CA ALA A 121 -20.32 9.51 -18.19
C ALA A 121 -20.14 9.81 -16.70
N LEU A 122 -20.30 11.07 -16.27
CA LEU A 122 -20.22 11.47 -14.87
C LEU A 122 -21.30 10.79 -14.03
N ALA A 123 -22.55 10.78 -14.50
CA ALA A 123 -23.65 10.11 -13.80
C ALA A 123 -23.40 8.60 -13.66
N SER A 124 -22.91 7.96 -14.72
CA SER A 124 -22.53 6.54 -14.71
C SER A 124 -21.36 6.26 -13.74
N ALA A 125 -20.31 7.06 -13.78
CA ALA A 125 -19.17 6.94 -12.89
C ALA A 125 -19.58 7.15 -11.42
N ALA A 126 -20.45 8.13 -11.15
CA ALA A 126 -20.99 8.38 -9.82
C ALA A 126 -21.75 7.16 -9.27
N GLN A 127 -22.52 6.49 -10.12
CA GLN A 127 -23.27 5.28 -9.74
C GLN A 127 -22.36 4.07 -9.53
N VAL A 128 -21.46 3.79 -10.48
CA VAL A 128 -20.61 2.59 -10.46
C VAL A 128 -19.56 2.65 -9.36
N CYS A 129 -18.89 3.79 -9.22
CA CYS A 129 -17.80 3.97 -8.24
C CYS A 129 -18.29 4.57 -6.90
N GLY A 130 -19.57 4.94 -6.79
CA GLY A 130 -20.13 5.51 -5.56
C GLY A 130 -19.54 6.87 -5.21
N VAL A 131 -19.16 7.68 -6.22
CA VAL A 131 -18.48 8.97 -6.00
C VAL A 131 -19.41 10.18 -5.98
N GLY A 132 -20.73 10.01 -6.13
CA GLY A 132 -21.69 11.12 -6.11
C GLY A 132 -21.47 12.12 -4.97
N PRO A 133 -21.36 11.69 -3.70
CA PRO A 133 -21.10 12.58 -2.56
C PRO A 133 -19.71 13.23 -2.56
N LEU A 134 -18.81 12.81 -3.45
CA LEU A 134 -17.44 13.32 -3.55
C LEU A 134 -17.26 14.33 -4.68
N LEU A 135 -18.24 14.51 -5.55
CA LEU A 135 -18.15 15.46 -6.66
C LEU A 135 -18.04 16.90 -6.12
N ASP A 136 -17.46 17.78 -6.92
CA ASP A 136 -17.23 19.19 -6.63
C ASP A 136 -16.41 19.46 -5.34
N ARG A 137 -15.58 18.47 -4.95
CA ARG A 137 -14.68 18.59 -3.79
C ARG A 137 -13.23 18.78 -4.24
N ASN A 138 -12.46 19.42 -3.38
CA ASN A 138 -11.02 19.50 -3.58
C ASN A 138 -10.37 18.13 -3.34
N ILE A 139 -9.60 17.63 -4.34
CA ILE A 139 -8.93 16.31 -4.30
C ILE A 139 -7.96 16.18 -3.12
N PHE A 140 -7.29 17.27 -2.73
CA PHE A 140 -6.35 17.23 -1.60
C PHE A 140 -7.04 17.03 -0.24
N ALA A 141 -8.33 17.37 -0.15
CA ALA A 141 -9.12 17.17 1.06
C ALA A 141 -9.66 15.74 1.21
N LEU A 142 -9.54 14.89 0.20
CA LEU A 142 -10.03 13.53 0.19
C LEU A 142 -9.11 12.58 0.97
N SER A 143 -9.71 11.59 1.62
CA SER A 143 -9.01 10.42 2.18
C SER A 143 -8.41 9.52 1.09
N GLY A 144 -7.54 8.58 1.47
CA GLY A 144 -6.94 7.62 0.54
C GLY A 144 -7.99 6.79 -0.21
N GLY A 145 -9.01 6.29 0.50
CA GLY A 145 -10.10 5.52 -0.11
C GLY A 145 -10.99 6.34 -1.03
N GLU A 146 -11.28 7.61 -0.67
CA GLU A 146 -12.00 8.51 -1.55
C GLU A 146 -11.22 8.82 -2.83
N LYS A 147 -9.89 9.04 -2.73
CA LYS A 147 -9.00 9.21 -3.88
C LYS A 147 -9.01 8.00 -4.79
N GLN A 148 -8.94 6.79 -4.21
CA GLN A 148 -8.98 5.55 -4.99
C GLN A 148 -10.29 5.42 -5.78
N ARG A 149 -11.43 5.77 -5.17
CA ARG A 149 -12.73 5.77 -5.87
C ARG A 149 -12.78 6.80 -6.99
N ILE A 150 -12.21 7.99 -6.81
CA ILE A 150 -12.12 9.00 -7.88
C ILE A 150 -11.24 8.48 -9.03
N ALA A 151 -10.09 7.85 -8.74
CA ALA A 151 -9.25 7.25 -9.78
C ALA A 151 -9.99 6.15 -10.57
N CYS A 152 -10.76 5.30 -9.89
CA CYS A 152 -11.62 4.32 -10.56
C CYS A 152 -12.72 5.00 -11.40
N ALA A 153 -13.31 6.09 -10.91
CA ALA A 153 -14.34 6.83 -11.60
C ALA A 153 -13.81 7.55 -12.86
N SER A 154 -12.61 8.13 -12.77
CA SER A 154 -11.91 8.74 -13.90
C SER A 154 -11.60 7.70 -15.00
N ALA A 155 -11.10 6.53 -14.61
CA ALA A 155 -10.90 5.42 -15.55
C ALA A 155 -12.23 4.94 -16.16
N TRP A 156 -13.30 4.81 -15.36
CA TRP A 156 -14.63 4.38 -15.84
C TRP A 156 -15.25 5.37 -16.83
N ALA A 157 -15.13 6.67 -16.59
CA ALA A 157 -15.76 7.71 -17.40
C ALA A 157 -15.31 7.66 -18.87
N MET A 158 -14.07 7.22 -19.13
CA MET A 158 -13.56 7.00 -20.49
C MET A 158 -14.23 5.84 -21.23
N GLY A 159 -14.96 4.97 -20.53
CA GLY A 159 -15.68 3.85 -21.10
C GLY A 159 -14.85 2.67 -21.58
N PRO A 160 -13.63 2.38 -21.05
CA PRO A 160 -12.76 1.34 -21.55
C PRO A 160 -13.39 -0.04 -21.45
N GLU A 161 -12.92 -0.97 -22.30
CA GLU A 161 -13.32 -2.39 -22.23
C GLU A 161 -12.48 -3.17 -21.22
N VAL A 162 -11.24 -2.75 -21.01
CA VAL A 162 -10.26 -3.37 -20.13
C VAL A 162 -9.92 -2.44 -18.99
N PHE A 163 -9.91 -2.95 -17.76
CA PHE A 163 -9.43 -2.26 -16.57
C PHE A 163 -8.20 -2.95 -16.03
N VAL A 164 -7.13 -2.20 -15.79
CA VAL A 164 -5.93 -2.69 -15.13
C VAL A 164 -5.70 -1.92 -13.83
N LEU A 165 -5.56 -2.66 -12.74
CA LEU A 165 -5.37 -2.08 -11.40
C LEU A 165 -4.07 -2.65 -10.79
N ASP A 166 -3.16 -1.78 -10.40
CA ASP A 166 -1.89 -2.15 -9.81
C ASP A 166 -1.92 -1.85 -8.30
N GLU A 167 -1.93 -2.89 -7.48
CA GLU A 167 -2.01 -2.85 -6.02
C GLU A 167 -3.02 -1.82 -5.45
N PRO A 168 -4.27 -1.84 -5.93
CA PRO A 168 -5.22 -0.78 -5.62
C PRO A 168 -5.64 -0.73 -4.15
N SER A 169 -5.35 -1.77 -3.36
CA SER A 169 -5.70 -1.85 -1.93
C SER A 169 -4.61 -1.33 -0.98
N SER A 170 -3.40 -1.03 -1.48
CA SER A 170 -2.21 -0.79 -0.65
C SER A 170 -2.37 0.33 0.40
N ASN A 171 -3.15 1.39 0.07
CA ASN A 171 -3.36 2.55 0.95
C ASN A 171 -4.78 2.63 1.55
N LEU A 172 -5.54 1.52 1.51
CA LEU A 172 -6.93 1.46 1.94
C LEU A 172 -7.06 0.77 3.29
N ASP A 173 -7.95 1.29 4.14
CA ASP A 173 -8.45 0.59 5.32
C ASP A 173 -9.51 -0.46 4.93
N GLY A 174 -10.00 -1.22 5.91
CA GLY A 174 -10.96 -2.29 5.66
C GLY A 174 -12.24 -1.82 4.97
N GLU A 175 -12.72 -0.61 5.28
CA GLU A 175 -13.91 -0.02 4.63
C GLU A 175 -13.61 0.35 3.18
N GLY A 176 -12.46 1.02 2.93
CA GLY A 176 -12.01 1.36 1.57
C GLY A 176 -11.81 0.11 0.70
N ILE A 177 -11.30 -0.99 1.27
CA ILE A 177 -11.13 -2.25 0.57
C ILE A 177 -12.49 -2.88 0.22
N ARG A 178 -13.48 -2.86 1.13
CA ARG A 178 -14.83 -3.34 0.84
C ARG A 178 -15.49 -2.51 -0.28
N GLN A 179 -15.32 -1.20 -0.27
CA GLN A 179 -15.79 -0.32 -1.35
C GLN A 179 -15.09 -0.62 -2.69
N LEU A 180 -13.78 -0.86 -2.69
CA LEU A 180 -13.04 -1.29 -3.89
C LEU A 180 -13.56 -2.64 -4.40
N ARG A 181 -13.81 -3.61 -3.52
CA ARG A 181 -14.41 -4.89 -3.89
C ARG A 181 -15.76 -4.70 -4.59
N ASP A 182 -16.61 -3.80 -4.08
CA ASP A 182 -17.90 -3.52 -4.71
C ASP A 182 -17.75 -2.88 -6.09
N ILE A 183 -16.74 -2.02 -6.29
CA ILE A 183 -16.41 -1.50 -7.62
C ILE A 183 -16.01 -2.64 -8.56
N LEU A 184 -15.07 -3.52 -8.15
CA LEU A 184 -14.65 -4.67 -8.98
C LEU A 184 -15.84 -5.56 -9.37
N ARG A 185 -16.77 -5.82 -8.43
CA ARG A 185 -17.99 -6.58 -8.70
C ARG A 185 -18.88 -5.90 -9.75
N ARG A 186 -19.03 -4.57 -9.67
CA ARG A 186 -19.81 -3.80 -10.65
C ARG A 186 -19.14 -3.75 -12.02
N LEU A 187 -17.81 -3.61 -12.08
CA LEU A 187 -17.05 -3.68 -13.34
C LEU A 187 -17.26 -5.05 -14.02
N LYS A 188 -17.13 -6.15 -13.25
CA LYS A 188 -17.36 -7.51 -13.76
C LYS A 188 -18.81 -7.69 -14.22
N ALA A 189 -19.79 -7.23 -13.45
CA ALA A 189 -21.22 -7.30 -13.82
C ALA A 189 -21.56 -6.48 -15.08
N ALA A 190 -20.80 -5.41 -15.35
CA ALA A 190 -20.91 -4.65 -16.58
C ALA A 190 -20.17 -5.28 -17.78
N GLY A 191 -19.68 -6.50 -17.64
CA GLY A 191 -18.98 -7.24 -18.70
C GLY A 191 -17.58 -6.72 -19.02
N LYS A 192 -16.98 -5.92 -18.16
CA LYS A 192 -15.63 -5.40 -18.35
C LYS A 192 -14.58 -6.47 -18.06
N THR A 193 -13.50 -6.47 -18.83
CA THR A 193 -12.32 -7.30 -18.55
C THR A 193 -11.51 -6.58 -17.47
N VAL A 194 -11.25 -7.25 -16.35
CA VAL A 194 -10.60 -6.62 -15.18
C VAL A 194 -9.35 -7.40 -14.81
N LEU A 195 -8.20 -6.74 -14.75
CA LEU A 195 -6.94 -7.32 -14.34
C LEU A 195 -6.44 -6.60 -13.08
N VAL A 196 -6.23 -7.34 -12.02
CA VAL A 196 -5.78 -6.81 -10.73
C VAL A 196 -4.46 -7.45 -10.37
N ALA A 197 -3.40 -6.67 -10.21
CA ALA A 197 -2.15 -7.10 -9.59
C ALA A 197 -2.23 -6.81 -8.09
N GLU A 198 -2.08 -7.83 -7.23
CA GLU A 198 -2.36 -7.66 -5.81
C GLU A 198 -1.59 -8.63 -4.91
N HIS A 199 -1.27 -8.14 -3.71
CA HIS A 199 -0.79 -8.96 -2.59
C HIS A 199 -1.90 -9.29 -1.59
N ARG A 200 -2.81 -8.36 -1.33
CA ARG A 200 -3.94 -8.57 -0.42
C ARG A 200 -5.10 -9.23 -1.16
N LEU A 201 -5.27 -10.54 -0.97
CA LEU A 201 -6.09 -11.37 -1.85
C LEU A 201 -7.56 -11.49 -1.43
N TRP A 202 -7.85 -11.38 -0.15
CA TRP A 202 -9.15 -11.73 0.43
C TRP A 202 -10.36 -11.00 -0.19
N TYR A 203 -10.19 -9.80 -0.71
CA TYR A 203 -11.28 -9.00 -1.25
C TYR A 203 -11.55 -9.26 -2.75
N ALA A 204 -10.61 -9.89 -3.45
CA ALA A 204 -10.69 -10.10 -4.89
C ALA A 204 -10.65 -11.58 -5.31
N ALA A 205 -10.14 -12.46 -4.46
CA ALA A 205 -9.91 -13.86 -4.81
C ALA A 205 -11.17 -14.61 -5.24
N ASP A 206 -12.31 -14.41 -4.57
CA ASP A 206 -13.58 -15.02 -4.90
C ASP A 206 -14.33 -14.36 -6.07
N LEU A 207 -13.89 -13.18 -6.50
CA LEU A 207 -14.38 -12.51 -7.70
C LEU A 207 -13.62 -12.96 -8.95
N ALA A 208 -12.40 -13.48 -8.80
CA ALA A 208 -11.54 -13.86 -9.90
C ALA A 208 -12.05 -15.12 -10.63
N ASP A 209 -12.11 -15.05 -11.95
CA ASP A 209 -12.36 -16.21 -12.79
C ASP A 209 -11.13 -17.11 -12.86
N ARG A 210 -9.96 -16.48 -12.98
CA ARG A 210 -8.66 -17.14 -12.93
C ARG A 210 -7.66 -16.33 -12.10
N VAL A 211 -6.71 -17.03 -11.49
CA VAL A 211 -5.61 -16.44 -10.74
C VAL A 211 -4.29 -16.88 -11.36
N PHE A 212 -3.48 -15.89 -11.69
CA PHE A 212 -2.17 -16.08 -12.33
C PHE A 212 -1.10 -15.91 -11.26
N TYR A 213 -0.46 -17.03 -10.92
CA TYR A 213 0.61 -17.05 -9.94
C TYR A 213 1.96 -16.87 -10.63
N LEU A 214 2.64 -15.76 -10.27
CA LEU A 214 3.96 -15.42 -10.79
C LEU A 214 5.03 -15.69 -9.74
N ARG A 215 6.20 -16.16 -10.20
CA ARG A 215 7.38 -16.32 -9.38
C ARG A 215 8.65 -16.10 -10.21
N GLY A 216 9.58 -15.27 -9.71
CA GLY A 216 10.86 -15.00 -10.38
C GLY A 216 10.74 -14.52 -11.84
N GLY A 217 9.72 -13.72 -12.15
CA GLY A 217 9.46 -13.21 -13.50
C GLY A 217 8.76 -14.19 -14.43
N ARG A 218 8.33 -15.36 -13.96
CA ARG A 218 7.64 -16.38 -14.77
C ARG A 218 6.20 -16.56 -14.32
N LEU A 219 5.32 -16.84 -15.26
CA LEU A 219 3.99 -17.37 -14.97
C LEU A 219 4.13 -18.85 -14.60
N GLU A 220 4.12 -19.15 -13.29
CA GLU A 220 4.35 -20.52 -12.81
C GLU A 220 3.09 -21.38 -12.93
N ARG A 221 1.92 -20.79 -12.65
CA ARG A 221 0.65 -21.51 -12.71
C ARG A 221 -0.55 -20.58 -12.90
N ILE A 222 -1.51 -21.07 -13.65
CA ILE A 222 -2.86 -20.48 -13.76
C ILE A 222 -3.81 -21.39 -13.00
N TYR A 223 -4.55 -20.82 -12.05
CA TYR A 223 -5.62 -21.48 -11.31
C TYR A 223 -6.97 -20.96 -11.80
N THR A 224 -7.98 -21.77 -11.79
CA THR A 224 -9.36 -21.28 -11.75
C THR A 224 -9.64 -20.64 -10.39
N GLY A 225 -10.60 -19.71 -10.30
CA GLY A 225 -10.97 -19.11 -9.02
C GLY A 225 -11.32 -20.17 -7.94
N ALA A 226 -12.03 -21.24 -8.32
CA ALA A 226 -12.39 -22.33 -7.42
C ALA A 226 -11.17 -23.13 -6.91
N GLU A 227 -10.23 -23.48 -7.80
CA GLU A 227 -8.98 -24.16 -7.41
C GLU A 227 -8.14 -23.30 -6.47
N PHE A 228 -8.08 -21.99 -6.72
CA PHE A 228 -7.30 -21.07 -5.90
C PHE A 228 -7.88 -20.91 -4.51
N LEU A 229 -9.20 -20.77 -4.39
CA LEU A 229 -9.89 -20.70 -3.10
C LEU A 229 -9.80 -22.00 -2.30
N ALA A 230 -9.65 -23.15 -2.98
CA ALA A 230 -9.49 -24.48 -2.35
C ALA A 230 -8.04 -24.76 -1.92
N LEU A 231 -7.09 -23.84 -2.13
CA LEU A 231 -5.69 -24.05 -1.73
C LEU A 231 -5.58 -24.24 -0.20
N PRO A 232 -4.93 -25.32 0.26
CA PRO A 232 -4.63 -25.48 1.68
C PRO A 232 -3.77 -24.30 2.20
N GLU A 233 -4.02 -23.90 3.44
CA GLU A 233 -3.29 -22.75 4.04
C GLU A 233 -1.78 -22.95 4.02
N GLU A 234 -1.30 -24.15 4.31
CA GLU A 234 0.12 -24.48 4.27
C GLU A 234 0.71 -24.27 2.86
N LYS A 235 0.00 -24.73 1.83
CA LYS A 235 0.42 -24.54 0.44
C LYS A 235 0.43 -23.06 0.07
N ARG A 236 -0.63 -22.32 0.43
CA ARG A 236 -0.72 -20.87 0.21
C ARG A 236 0.47 -20.14 0.86
N ARG A 237 0.77 -20.44 2.13
CA ARG A 237 1.90 -19.85 2.87
C ARG A 237 3.25 -20.19 2.21
N SER A 238 3.44 -21.43 1.74
CA SER A 238 4.67 -21.83 1.04
C SER A 238 4.85 -21.16 -0.32
N MET A 239 3.77 -20.63 -0.90
CA MET A 239 3.78 -19.81 -2.12
C MET A 239 4.03 -18.32 -1.84
N GLY A 240 4.23 -17.91 -0.59
CA GLY A 240 4.40 -16.50 -0.21
C GLY A 240 3.13 -15.65 -0.32
N LEU A 241 1.94 -16.27 -0.29
CA LEU A 241 0.67 -15.60 -0.52
C LEU A 241 -0.04 -15.21 0.78
N ARG A 242 -0.62 -14.01 0.79
CA ARG A 242 -1.46 -13.47 1.87
C ARG A 242 -2.77 -14.24 2.00
N SER A 243 -3.48 -14.05 3.11
CA SER A 243 -4.76 -14.73 3.40
C SER A 243 -5.80 -14.52 2.29
N LEU A 244 -6.55 -15.58 1.97
CA LEU A 244 -7.69 -15.55 1.05
C LEU A 244 -9.01 -15.13 1.73
N THR A 245 -9.00 -15.03 3.05
CA THR A 245 -10.12 -14.55 3.85
C THR A 245 -9.71 -13.34 4.68
N GLU A 246 -10.66 -12.46 4.97
CA GLU A 246 -10.40 -11.32 5.85
C GLU A 246 -10.00 -11.83 7.23
N VAL A 247 -8.84 -11.40 7.71
CA VAL A 247 -8.38 -11.70 9.07
C VAL A 247 -8.87 -10.57 9.97
N PRO A 248 -9.73 -10.86 10.95
CA PRO A 248 -10.26 -9.82 11.83
C PRO A 248 -9.14 -9.19 12.66
N LEU A 249 -9.35 -7.94 13.02
CA LEU A 249 -8.48 -7.27 13.99
C LEU A 249 -8.65 -7.95 15.36
N PRO A 250 -7.56 -8.14 16.13
CA PRO A 250 -7.65 -8.62 17.50
C PRO A 250 -8.50 -7.68 18.35
N GLU A 251 -9.24 -8.23 19.30
CA GLU A 251 -9.98 -7.42 20.27
C GLU A 251 -9.01 -6.58 21.11
N PRO A 252 -9.40 -5.33 21.47
CA PRO A 252 -8.58 -4.51 22.34
C PRO A 252 -8.43 -5.15 23.72
N HIS A 253 -7.21 -5.22 24.20
CA HIS A 253 -6.91 -5.67 25.55
C HIS A 253 -6.30 -4.53 26.36
N PRO A 254 -6.90 -4.15 27.51
CA PRO A 254 -6.29 -3.19 28.40
C PRO A 254 -5.00 -3.80 28.98
N SER A 255 -3.87 -3.16 28.73
CA SER A 255 -2.61 -3.58 29.35
C SER A 255 -2.55 -3.06 30.79
N SER A 256 -2.35 -3.97 31.75
CA SER A 256 -2.14 -3.65 33.16
C SER A 256 -0.66 -3.42 33.51
N GLU A 257 0.26 -3.59 32.56
CA GLU A 257 1.69 -3.51 32.82
C GLU A 257 2.16 -2.07 33.01
N THR A 258 2.94 -1.87 34.07
CA THR A 258 3.55 -0.58 34.40
C THR A 258 4.96 -0.53 33.82
N GLY A 259 5.19 0.42 32.96
CA GLY A 259 6.49 0.64 32.29
C GLY A 259 6.31 0.87 30.81
N GLY A 260 7.02 1.84 30.24
CA GLY A 260 6.85 2.24 28.84
C GLY A 260 5.99 3.49 28.70
N LEU A 261 5.22 3.55 27.60
CA LEU A 261 4.41 4.70 27.22
C LEU A 261 3.02 4.61 27.82
N THR A 262 2.55 5.69 28.47
CA THR A 262 1.15 5.87 28.88
C THR A 262 0.62 7.18 28.34
N VAL A 263 -0.53 7.12 27.70
CA VAL A 263 -1.23 8.27 27.13
C VAL A 263 -2.55 8.43 27.87
N ARG A 264 -2.88 9.65 28.32
CA ARG A 264 -4.10 9.94 29.09
C ARG A 264 -4.76 11.21 28.58
N GLY A 265 -6.02 11.10 28.17
CA GLY A 265 -6.88 12.23 27.80
C GLY A 265 -6.32 13.11 26.68
N LEU A 266 -5.55 12.51 25.75
CA LEU A 266 -4.85 13.28 24.73
C LEU A 266 -5.84 13.87 23.74
N ARG A 267 -5.64 15.15 23.37
CA ARG A 267 -6.45 15.89 22.40
C ARG A 267 -5.55 16.54 21.36
N ALA A 268 -5.98 16.50 20.11
CA ALA A 268 -5.32 17.24 19.02
C ALA A 268 -6.32 17.83 18.04
N SER A 269 -5.91 18.94 17.44
CA SER A 269 -6.59 19.55 16.30
C SER A 269 -5.59 19.85 15.18
N TYR A 270 -6.10 19.89 13.98
CA TYR A 270 -5.35 20.27 12.80
C TYR A 270 -6.16 21.32 12.01
N GLY A 271 -5.53 22.49 11.72
CA GLY A 271 -6.22 23.57 11.02
C GLY A 271 -7.48 24.08 11.75
N GLY A 272 -7.50 24.07 13.09
CA GLY A 272 -8.65 24.49 13.90
C GLY A 272 -9.76 23.44 14.05
N ARG A 273 -9.67 22.30 13.38
CA ARG A 273 -10.64 21.19 13.52
C ARG A 273 -10.10 20.13 14.47
N ALA A 274 -10.93 19.68 15.42
CA ALA A 274 -10.57 18.56 16.28
C ALA A 274 -10.34 17.31 15.45
N VAL A 275 -9.17 16.67 15.64
CA VAL A 275 -8.83 15.38 15.02
C VAL A 275 -9.39 14.27 15.89
N TRP A 276 -9.10 14.32 17.19
CA TRP A 276 -9.62 13.40 18.21
C TRP A 276 -9.64 14.07 19.59
N GLN A 277 -10.49 13.52 20.47
CA GLN A 277 -10.66 13.95 21.83
C GLN A 277 -10.57 12.74 22.75
N ASP A 278 -9.86 12.90 23.87
CA ASP A 278 -9.79 11.91 24.94
C ASP A 278 -9.21 10.54 24.52
N VAL A 279 -8.04 10.57 23.88
CA VAL A 279 -7.29 9.34 23.56
C VAL A 279 -6.49 8.90 24.77
N SER A 280 -6.72 7.68 25.22
CA SER A 280 -6.01 7.09 26.36
C SER A 280 -5.65 5.64 26.06
N PHE A 281 -4.39 5.25 26.26
CA PHE A 281 -3.92 3.88 26.13
C PHE A 281 -2.54 3.72 26.78
N THR A 282 -2.11 2.47 26.93
CA THR A 282 -0.75 2.12 27.37
C THR A 282 -0.04 1.28 26.33
N ALA A 283 1.28 1.49 26.20
CA ALA A 283 2.15 0.67 25.38
C ALA A 283 3.38 0.28 26.23
N PRO A 284 3.38 -0.93 26.79
CA PRO A 284 4.45 -1.42 27.64
C PRO A 284 5.75 -1.63 26.86
N ARG A 285 6.88 -1.59 27.57
CA ARG A 285 8.16 -2.07 27.03
C ARG A 285 8.12 -3.60 26.88
N GLY A 286 8.81 -4.10 25.90
CA GLY A 286 8.87 -5.55 25.66
C GLY A 286 7.66 -6.12 24.91
N GLN A 287 6.74 -5.26 24.49
CA GLN A 287 5.52 -5.66 23.77
C GLN A 287 5.32 -4.82 22.49
N ILE A 288 4.57 -5.39 21.55
CA ILE A 288 4.09 -4.70 20.37
C ILE A 288 2.65 -4.25 20.67
N THR A 289 2.43 -2.93 20.69
CA THR A 289 1.10 -2.35 20.86
C THR A 289 0.57 -1.84 19.54
N ALA A 290 -0.55 -2.38 19.08
CA ALA A 290 -1.20 -1.97 17.85
C ALA A 290 -2.26 -0.89 18.10
N ILE A 291 -2.25 0.15 17.29
CA ILE A 291 -3.28 1.18 17.22
C ILE A 291 -4.02 0.99 15.90
N THR A 292 -5.29 0.59 16.01
CA THR A 292 -6.15 0.34 14.86
C THR A 292 -7.19 1.45 14.71
N GLY A 293 -7.82 1.56 13.56
CA GLY A 293 -8.88 2.55 13.30
C GLY A 293 -8.99 2.90 11.81
N HIS A 294 -10.12 3.48 11.42
CA HIS A 294 -10.37 3.86 10.03
C HIS A 294 -9.40 4.96 9.52
N ASN A 295 -9.28 5.09 8.20
CA ASN A 295 -8.49 6.15 7.59
C ASN A 295 -9.12 7.53 7.92
N GLY A 296 -8.26 8.49 8.25
CA GLY A 296 -8.72 9.80 8.71
C GLY A 296 -9.06 9.88 10.21
N ALA A 297 -8.95 8.78 10.97
CA ALA A 297 -9.11 8.81 12.44
C ALA A 297 -8.01 9.59 13.17
N GLY A 298 -6.97 10.03 12.45
CA GLY A 298 -5.88 10.81 13.04
C GLY A 298 -4.72 9.96 13.57
N LYS A 299 -4.57 8.73 13.13
CA LYS A 299 -3.49 7.80 13.55
C LYS A 299 -2.09 8.39 13.33
N THR A 300 -1.81 8.89 12.12
CA THR A 300 -0.54 9.58 11.81
C THR A 300 -0.36 10.86 12.66
N THR A 301 -1.44 11.57 12.99
CA THR A 301 -1.41 12.72 13.92
C THR A 301 -0.98 12.26 15.31
N LEU A 302 -1.50 11.13 15.78
CA LEU A 302 -1.09 10.53 17.05
C LEU A 302 0.40 10.16 17.03
N ALA A 303 0.88 9.44 15.99
CA ALA A 303 2.29 9.13 15.83
C ALA A 303 3.18 10.36 15.95
N ARG A 304 2.82 11.45 15.24
CA ARG A 304 3.53 12.73 15.32
C ARG A 304 3.50 13.37 16.71
N CYS A 305 2.39 13.27 17.43
CA CYS A 305 2.31 13.73 18.81
C CYS A 305 3.21 12.90 19.73
N LEU A 306 3.19 11.57 19.61
CA LEU A 306 4.01 10.66 20.41
C LEU A 306 5.51 10.90 20.19
N CYS A 307 5.93 11.20 18.96
CA CYS A 307 7.31 11.57 18.62
C CYS A 307 7.67 13.03 18.98
N GLY A 308 6.73 13.82 19.50
CA GLY A 308 6.95 15.24 19.80
C GLY A 308 7.13 16.11 18.55
N LEU A 309 6.78 15.63 17.38
CA LEU A 309 6.77 16.40 16.13
C LEU A 309 5.59 17.37 16.07
N MET A 310 4.47 16.99 16.67
CA MET A 310 3.27 17.82 16.81
C MET A 310 2.97 18.07 18.29
N LYS A 311 2.41 19.24 18.61
CA LYS A 311 1.99 19.59 19.96
C LYS A 311 0.54 19.14 20.17
N GLU A 312 0.28 18.45 21.26
CA GLU A 312 -1.05 18.14 21.78
C GLU A 312 -1.72 19.42 22.32
N GLN A 313 -3.05 19.46 22.30
CA GLN A 313 -3.83 20.55 22.91
C GLN A 313 -4.10 20.33 24.40
N ALA A 314 -4.32 19.06 24.78
CA ALA A 314 -4.56 18.67 26.16
C ALA A 314 -4.16 17.20 26.35
N GLY A 315 -4.17 16.75 27.61
CA GLY A 315 -3.79 15.41 28.02
C GLY A 315 -2.34 15.30 28.43
N THR A 316 -1.92 14.08 28.77
CA THR A 316 -0.56 13.81 29.25
C THR A 316 0.02 12.58 28.58
N ILE A 317 1.32 12.62 28.28
CA ILE A 317 2.10 11.50 27.80
C ILE A 317 3.17 11.23 28.85
N LEU A 318 3.19 10.00 29.35
CA LEU A 318 4.08 9.57 30.43
C LEU A 318 5.00 8.45 29.92
N TRP A 319 6.20 8.40 30.49
CA TRP A 319 7.16 7.31 30.29
C TRP A 319 7.60 6.76 31.64
N GLY A 320 7.33 5.50 31.89
CA GLY A 320 7.59 4.91 33.20
C GLY A 320 6.96 5.68 34.38
N GLY A 321 5.77 6.25 34.17
CA GLY A 321 5.04 7.05 35.16
C GLY A 321 5.43 8.54 35.25
N SER A 322 6.54 8.96 34.61
CA SER A 322 7.02 10.35 34.60
C SER A 322 6.53 11.11 33.37
N LEU A 323 6.19 12.40 33.52
CA LEU A 323 5.72 13.24 32.42
C LEU A 323 6.80 13.35 31.32
N LEU A 324 6.43 13.03 30.08
CA LEU A 324 7.32 13.04 28.93
C LEU A 324 7.09 14.29 28.09
N GLY A 325 7.93 15.30 28.29
CA GLY A 325 7.88 16.55 27.56
C GLY A 325 8.21 16.39 26.08
N ARG A 326 7.77 17.36 25.24
CA ARG A 326 7.92 17.31 23.78
C ARG A 326 9.39 17.11 23.33
N LYS A 327 10.36 17.76 23.98
CA LYS A 327 11.79 17.65 23.66
C LYS A 327 12.32 16.25 23.99
N GLU A 328 11.87 15.67 25.08
CA GLU A 328 12.24 14.31 25.48
C GLU A 328 11.64 13.25 24.56
N ARG A 329 10.37 13.43 24.14
CA ARG A 329 9.74 12.55 23.13
C ARG A 329 10.57 12.45 21.88
N ARG A 330 11.06 13.57 21.33
CA ARG A 330 11.98 13.58 20.15
C ARG A 330 13.30 12.87 20.38
N ARG A 331 13.78 12.81 21.62
CA ARG A 331 15.00 12.06 21.96
C ARG A 331 14.77 10.56 22.10
N ARG A 332 13.59 10.15 22.60
CA ARG A 332 13.26 8.75 22.90
C ARG A 332 12.53 8.03 21.77
N ALA A 333 11.83 8.74 20.90
CA ALA A 333 10.99 8.14 19.88
C ALA A 333 11.63 8.24 18.49
N PHE A 334 11.42 7.21 17.68
CA PHE A 334 11.66 7.18 16.24
C PHE A 334 10.37 6.81 15.51
N LEU A 335 10.05 7.51 14.43
CA LEU A 335 8.88 7.26 13.60
C LEU A 335 9.31 6.71 12.26
N ILE A 336 8.89 5.50 11.93
CA ILE A 336 8.95 4.94 10.59
C ILE A 336 7.65 5.32 9.88
N MET A 337 7.77 6.16 8.85
CA MET A 337 6.62 6.73 8.13
C MET A 337 6.04 5.73 7.13
N GLN A 338 4.74 5.88 6.82
CA GLN A 338 4.09 5.11 5.76
C GLN A 338 4.78 5.28 4.40
N ASP A 339 5.12 6.53 4.03
CA ASP A 339 5.94 6.82 2.85
C ASP A 339 7.39 7.01 3.28
N VAL A 340 8.15 5.93 3.22
CA VAL A 340 9.57 5.93 3.63
C VAL A 340 10.47 6.79 2.75
N ASN A 341 10.05 7.12 1.51
CA ASN A 341 10.82 8.03 0.65
C ASN A 341 10.97 9.43 1.25
N LEU A 342 10.08 9.82 2.16
CA LEU A 342 10.12 11.11 2.85
C LEU A 342 11.14 11.16 3.99
N GLN A 343 11.81 10.06 4.32
CA GLN A 343 12.75 9.99 5.44
C GLN A 343 14.12 9.39 5.09
N LEU A 344 14.38 9.04 3.82
CA LEU A 344 15.65 8.52 3.33
C LEU A 344 16.43 9.67 2.66
N PHE A 345 17.58 10.04 3.23
CA PHE A 345 18.36 11.21 2.83
C PHE A 345 19.83 10.91 2.53
N GLY A 346 20.32 9.71 2.85
CA GLY A 346 21.71 9.32 2.68
C GLY A 346 22.11 9.15 1.22
N ASP A 347 23.39 9.37 0.92
CA ASP A 347 23.96 9.16 -0.42
C ASP A 347 24.16 7.67 -0.72
N SER A 348 24.15 6.83 0.30
CA SER A 348 24.17 5.36 0.17
C SER A 348 23.36 4.70 1.29
N VAL A 349 22.97 3.45 1.10
CA VAL A 349 22.25 2.63 2.09
C VAL A 349 23.04 2.56 3.41
N LEU A 350 24.38 2.40 3.34
CA LEU A 350 25.23 2.38 4.52
C LEU A 350 25.30 3.75 5.21
N ALA A 351 25.34 4.84 4.43
CA ALA A 351 25.33 6.20 4.95
C ALA A 351 23.99 6.52 5.62
N GLU A 352 22.87 6.09 5.02
CA GLU A 352 21.53 6.21 5.60
C GLU A 352 21.44 5.49 6.93
N ALA A 353 21.81 4.20 6.98
CA ALA A 353 21.75 3.38 8.19
C ALA A 353 22.55 3.99 9.38
N ARG A 354 23.54 4.81 9.09
CA ARG A 354 24.33 5.52 10.12
C ARG A 354 23.83 6.94 10.40
N LEU A 355 22.92 7.43 9.59
CA LEU A 355 22.45 8.82 9.69
C LEU A 355 21.75 9.06 11.04
N GLY A 356 22.26 10.03 11.81
CA GLY A 356 21.69 10.36 13.12
C GLY A 356 21.87 9.31 14.21
N SER A 357 22.67 8.26 13.96
CA SER A 357 23.02 7.24 14.94
C SER A 357 24.48 7.39 15.43
N THR A 358 24.82 6.70 16.52
CA THR A 358 26.21 6.55 17.00
C THR A 358 26.82 5.21 16.59
N ALA A 359 26.13 4.45 15.74
CA ALA A 359 26.56 3.14 15.30
C ALA A 359 27.87 3.20 14.49
N THR A 360 28.75 2.29 14.75
CA THR A 360 29.95 2.06 13.93
C THR A 360 29.54 1.51 12.55
N GLU A 361 30.44 1.60 11.60
CA GLU A 361 30.22 1.01 10.28
C GLU A 361 29.95 -0.49 10.35
N GLN A 362 30.64 -1.17 11.24
CA GLN A 362 30.52 -2.61 11.44
C GLN A 362 29.13 -2.99 12.01
N GLU A 363 28.61 -2.21 12.96
CA GLU A 363 27.25 -2.39 13.49
C GLU A 363 26.18 -2.10 12.44
N ALA A 364 26.38 -1.07 11.61
CA ALA A 364 25.49 -0.75 10.52
C ALA A 364 25.45 -1.86 9.45
N LEU A 365 26.62 -2.37 9.05
CA LEU A 365 26.69 -3.51 8.12
C LEU A 365 26.01 -4.77 8.69
N ALA A 366 26.21 -5.07 9.96
CA ALA A 366 25.56 -6.20 10.61
C ALA A 366 24.02 -6.04 10.66
N ALA A 367 23.54 -4.82 10.91
CA ALA A 367 22.10 -4.53 10.87
C ALA A 367 21.51 -4.63 9.45
N LEU A 368 22.27 -4.17 8.44
CA LEU A 368 21.89 -4.32 7.03
C LEU A 368 21.88 -5.79 6.60
N GLU A 369 22.81 -6.61 7.07
CA GLU A 369 22.85 -8.04 6.80
C GLU A 369 21.63 -8.77 7.37
N GLN A 370 21.21 -8.43 8.60
CA GLN A 370 19.99 -8.97 9.22
C GLN A 370 18.72 -8.66 8.41
N MET A 371 18.75 -7.60 7.60
CA MET A 371 17.64 -7.13 6.75
C MET A 371 17.83 -7.46 5.28
N ASP A 372 18.80 -8.28 4.95
CA ASP A 372 19.10 -8.66 3.56
C ASP A 372 19.34 -7.45 2.65
N LEU A 373 20.08 -6.45 3.17
CA LEU A 373 20.38 -5.18 2.49
C LEU A 373 21.89 -4.93 2.30
N VAL A 374 22.75 -5.76 2.85
CA VAL A 374 24.21 -5.54 2.81
C VAL A 374 24.76 -5.48 1.39
N GLN A 375 24.18 -6.23 0.45
CA GLN A 375 24.55 -6.22 -0.97
C GLN A 375 24.27 -4.86 -1.65
N TYR A 376 23.39 -4.05 -1.06
CA TYR A 376 23.05 -2.70 -1.54
C TYR A 376 23.76 -1.60 -0.75
N ALA A 377 24.72 -1.91 0.13
CA ALA A 377 25.34 -0.95 1.06
C ALA A 377 25.87 0.31 0.36
N GLN A 378 26.37 0.20 -0.86
CA GLN A 378 26.89 1.32 -1.66
C GLN A 378 25.86 1.90 -2.66
N ALA A 379 24.66 1.32 -2.77
CA ALA A 379 23.61 1.83 -3.65
C ALA A 379 22.94 3.05 -3.03
N HIS A 380 22.41 3.94 -3.87
CA HIS A 380 21.58 5.06 -3.39
C HIS A 380 20.25 4.53 -2.86
N PRO A 381 19.74 5.00 -1.68
CA PRO A 381 18.48 4.50 -1.09
C PRO A 381 17.29 4.56 -2.03
N LEU A 382 17.19 5.55 -2.90
CA LEU A 382 16.10 5.67 -3.87
C LEU A 382 16.14 4.61 -4.98
N ALA A 383 17.27 3.93 -5.19
CA ALA A 383 17.37 2.81 -6.15
C ALA A 383 16.78 1.50 -5.61
N LEU A 384 16.50 1.43 -4.31
CA LEU A 384 15.89 0.27 -3.68
C LEU A 384 14.41 0.13 -4.07
N SER A 385 13.91 -1.10 -4.07
CA SER A 385 12.49 -1.40 -4.15
C SER A 385 11.72 -0.88 -2.91
N GLY A 386 10.39 -0.79 -2.98
CA GLY A 386 9.58 -0.32 -1.86
C GLY A 386 9.79 -1.11 -0.57
N GLY A 387 9.85 -2.45 -0.66
CA GLY A 387 10.10 -3.32 0.49
C GLY A 387 11.51 -3.16 1.07
N GLU A 388 12.54 -3.02 0.21
CA GLU A 388 13.92 -2.77 0.65
C GLU A 388 14.06 -1.42 1.35
N LYS A 389 13.42 -0.36 0.83
CA LYS A 389 13.36 0.96 1.49
C LYS A 389 12.72 0.88 2.87
N GLN A 390 11.66 0.08 2.99
CA GLN A 390 10.99 -0.10 4.27
C GLN A 390 11.87 -0.83 5.28
N ARG A 391 12.58 -1.88 4.85
CA ARG A 391 13.58 -2.57 5.69
C ARG A 391 14.72 -1.63 6.11
N LEU A 392 15.18 -0.77 5.19
CA LEU A 392 16.20 0.24 5.50
C LEU A 392 15.72 1.23 6.57
N ALA A 393 14.52 1.79 6.44
CA ALA A 393 13.95 2.68 7.46
C ALA A 393 13.80 2.01 8.84
N ILE A 394 13.62 0.70 8.86
CA ILE A 394 13.59 -0.08 10.09
C ILE A 394 15.01 -0.21 10.68
N VAL A 395 16.03 -0.45 9.85
CA VAL A 395 17.44 -0.43 10.27
C VAL A 395 17.80 0.90 10.93
N ASP A 396 17.37 2.03 10.32
CA ASP A 396 17.59 3.37 10.87
C ASP A 396 16.96 3.49 12.27
N GLY A 397 15.71 3.01 12.42
CA GLY A 397 15.02 2.97 13.70
C GLY A 397 15.79 2.15 14.76
N CYS A 398 16.30 0.97 14.39
CA CYS A 398 17.07 0.10 15.27
C CYS A 398 18.38 0.76 15.73
N LEU A 399 19.12 1.35 14.79
CA LEU A 399 20.41 1.99 15.07
C LEU A 399 20.29 3.37 15.72
N SER A 400 19.09 3.96 15.73
CA SER A 400 18.84 5.28 16.31
C SER A 400 19.07 5.36 17.83
N GLY A 401 19.18 4.22 18.52
CA GLY A 401 19.29 4.14 19.98
C GLY A 401 18.04 4.64 20.74
N LYS A 402 16.90 4.68 20.06
CA LYS A 402 15.61 5.11 20.64
C LYS A 402 14.92 3.98 21.38
N GLU A 403 14.17 4.32 22.42
CA GLU A 403 13.47 3.37 23.27
C GLU A 403 12.02 3.15 22.85
N LEU A 404 11.43 4.09 22.07
CA LEU A 404 10.08 4.05 21.54
C LEU A 404 10.13 4.08 20.01
N LEU A 405 9.76 2.98 19.39
CA LEU A 405 9.66 2.88 17.93
C LEU A 405 8.19 2.88 17.52
N ILE A 406 7.85 3.76 16.59
CA ILE A 406 6.48 3.92 16.08
C ILE A 406 6.50 3.62 14.59
N PHE A 407 5.67 2.69 14.16
CA PHE A 407 5.54 2.25 12.78
C PHE A 407 4.17 2.65 12.23
N ASP A 408 4.14 3.46 11.18
CA ASP A 408 2.89 3.88 10.51
C ASP A 408 2.68 3.04 9.25
N GLU A 409 1.74 2.09 9.29
CA GLU A 409 1.38 1.14 8.22
C GLU A 409 2.58 0.35 7.65
N PRO A 410 3.36 -0.37 8.46
CA PRO A 410 4.63 -0.98 8.05
C PRO A 410 4.51 -2.13 7.04
N THR A 411 3.32 -2.63 6.78
CA THR A 411 3.09 -3.78 5.88
C THR A 411 2.28 -3.41 4.63
N SER A 412 2.09 -2.10 4.38
CA SER A 412 1.37 -1.63 3.19
C SER A 412 2.11 -2.05 1.92
N GLY A 413 1.42 -2.77 1.01
CA GLY A 413 2.02 -3.25 -0.24
C GLY A 413 3.02 -4.40 -0.09
N LEU A 414 3.16 -5.02 1.09
CA LEU A 414 4.05 -6.17 1.27
C LEU A 414 3.35 -7.50 0.98
N ASP A 415 4.09 -8.42 0.35
CA ASP A 415 3.71 -9.82 0.26
C ASP A 415 3.80 -10.54 1.62
N TYR A 416 3.43 -11.81 1.65
CA TYR A 416 3.42 -12.58 2.90
C TYR A 416 4.81 -12.78 3.51
N ALA A 417 5.83 -13.04 2.68
CA ALA A 417 7.19 -13.31 3.14
C ALA A 417 7.77 -12.06 3.82
N HIS A 418 7.72 -10.91 3.16
CA HIS A 418 8.21 -9.64 3.72
C HIS A 418 7.39 -9.18 4.94
N MET A 419 6.08 -9.41 4.95
CA MET A 419 5.26 -9.16 6.13
C MET A 419 5.71 -10.00 7.33
N LEU A 420 6.07 -11.27 7.13
CA LEU A 420 6.61 -12.13 8.19
C LEU A 420 7.98 -11.66 8.69
N GLU A 421 8.84 -11.17 7.79
CA GLU A 421 10.13 -10.58 8.16
C GLU A 421 9.94 -9.37 9.08
N VAL A 422 9.07 -8.43 8.68
CA VAL A 422 8.71 -7.28 9.53
C VAL A 422 8.15 -7.76 10.87
N SER A 423 7.26 -8.75 10.87
CA SER A 423 6.68 -9.30 12.10
C SER A 423 7.73 -9.91 13.04
N ARG A 424 8.71 -10.65 12.49
CA ARG A 424 9.82 -11.22 13.29
C ARG A 424 10.67 -10.12 13.91
N LEU A 425 11.02 -9.12 13.09
CA LEU A 425 11.84 -8.01 13.53
C LEU A 425 11.20 -7.24 14.68
N LEU A 426 9.91 -6.88 14.55
CA LEU A 426 9.22 -6.15 15.61
C LEU A 426 9.18 -6.97 16.91
N ARG A 427 9.05 -8.30 16.82
CA ARG A 427 9.14 -9.18 17.99
C ARG A 427 10.53 -9.18 18.61
N GLU A 428 11.60 -9.18 17.80
CA GLU A 428 12.97 -9.11 18.32
C GLU A 428 13.24 -7.75 19.01
N LEU A 429 12.78 -6.65 18.40
CA LEU A 429 12.88 -5.33 19.02
C LEU A 429 12.13 -5.26 20.37
N ALA A 430 10.93 -5.83 20.42
CA ALA A 430 10.16 -5.93 21.66
C ALA A 430 10.93 -6.78 22.70
N LYS A 431 11.45 -7.97 22.34
CA LYS A 431 12.24 -8.80 23.26
C LYS A 431 13.48 -8.10 23.82
N GLN A 432 14.06 -7.16 23.06
CA GLN A 432 15.16 -6.31 23.53
C GLN A 432 14.71 -5.26 24.56
N GLY A 433 13.42 -5.22 24.91
CA GLY A 433 12.86 -4.30 25.88
C GLY A 433 12.48 -2.94 25.31
N LEU A 434 12.43 -2.79 23.98
CA LEU A 434 11.91 -1.57 23.35
C LEU A 434 10.37 -1.49 23.48
N CYS A 435 9.85 -0.27 23.47
CA CYS A 435 8.43 -0.02 23.34
C CYS A 435 8.08 0.12 21.85
N VAL A 436 7.34 -0.82 21.33
CA VAL A 436 6.98 -0.88 19.89
C VAL A 436 5.51 -0.54 19.73
N VAL A 437 5.21 0.54 19.01
CA VAL A 437 3.85 0.95 18.67
C VAL A 437 3.68 0.81 17.16
N VAL A 438 2.64 0.10 16.75
CA VAL A 438 2.32 -0.11 15.33
C VAL A 438 0.94 0.47 15.04
N ILE A 439 0.88 1.34 14.07
CA ILE A 439 -0.38 1.85 13.51
C ILE A 439 -0.68 1.02 12.27
N THR A 440 -1.77 0.26 12.28
CA THR A 440 -2.14 -0.55 11.12
C THR A 440 -3.60 -1.01 11.16
N HIS A 441 -4.11 -1.41 10.02
CA HIS A 441 -5.40 -2.08 9.84
C HIS A 441 -5.24 -3.52 9.30
N ASP A 442 -4.01 -4.03 9.28
CA ASP A 442 -3.66 -5.35 8.75
C ASP A 442 -3.82 -6.45 9.80
N GLY A 443 -4.99 -7.10 9.84
CA GLY A 443 -5.27 -8.15 10.81
C GLY A 443 -4.35 -9.37 10.69
N GLU A 444 -3.90 -9.73 9.47
CA GLU A 444 -2.97 -10.84 9.27
C GLU A 444 -1.60 -10.53 9.88
N PHE A 445 -1.09 -9.32 9.67
CA PHE A 445 0.15 -8.85 10.30
C PHE A 445 0.04 -8.81 11.84
N LEU A 446 -1.09 -8.32 12.38
CA LEU A 446 -1.29 -8.27 13.84
C LEU A 446 -1.28 -9.67 14.46
N ARG A 447 -1.92 -10.64 13.79
CA ARG A 447 -1.90 -12.04 14.21
C ARG A 447 -0.48 -12.62 14.18
N GLU A 448 0.26 -12.42 13.09
CA GLU A 448 1.61 -12.99 12.92
C GLU A 448 2.66 -12.29 13.81
N SER A 449 2.49 -11.01 14.11
CA SER A 449 3.39 -10.26 15.00
C SER A 449 3.12 -10.50 16.49
N GLY A 450 1.93 -11.01 16.84
CA GLY A 450 1.51 -11.14 18.23
C GLY A 450 1.25 -9.77 18.90
N ALA A 451 0.94 -8.75 18.12
CA ALA A 451 0.66 -7.42 18.63
C ALA A 451 -0.64 -7.40 19.43
N GLN A 452 -0.63 -6.69 20.56
CA GLN A 452 -1.81 -6.44 21.37
C GLN A 452 -2.46 -5.14 20.90
N THR A 453 -3.75 -5.18 20.61
CA THR A 453 -4.50 -4.00 20.18
C THR A 453 -4.83 -3.12 21.39
N ALA A 454 -4.44 -1.85 21.33
CA ALA A 454 -4.83 -0.87 22.33
C ALA A 454 -6.28 -0.44 22.11
N GLU A 455 -7.01 -0.27 23.22
CA GLU A 455 -8.35 0.32 23.18
C GLU A 455 -8.22 1.81 22.86
N TRP A 456 -8.37 2.12 21.57
CA TRP A 456 -8.48 3.48 21.09
C TRP A 456 -9.77 3.64 20.28
N VAL A 457 -10.77 4.28 20.86
CA VAL A 457 -12.00 4.67 20.17
C VAL A 457 -11.99 6.18 20.00
N PRO A 458 -11.68 6.72 18.81
CA PRO A 458 -11.99 8.12 18.55
C PRO A 458 -13.51 8.26 18.63
N LYS A 459 -14.01 9.11 19.55
CA LYS A 459 -15.44 9.43 19.56
C LYS A 459 -15.82 9.94 18.18
N GLU A 460 -16.89 9.36 17.61
CA GLU A 460 -17.40 9.69 16.28
C GLU A 460 -17.52 11.20 16.12
N ARG A 461 -17.19 11.67 14.92
CA ARG A 461 -17.42 13.05 14.52
C ARG A 461 -18.92 13.29 14.55
N HIS A 462 -19.45 14.00 15.53
CA HIS A 462 -20.73 14.67 15.35
C HIS A 462 -20.53 15.66 14.20
N GLN A 463 -21.27 15.41 13.12
CA GLN A 463 -21.31 16.20 11.89
C GLN A 463 -21.67 17.65 12.14
#